data_66d16c63d276ff4b9c6587735cdc8572
#
_entry.id   66d16c63d276ff4b9c6587735cdc8572
#
_cell.length_a   1.000
_cell.length_b   1.000
_cell.length_c   1.000
_cell.angle_alpha   90.00
_cell.angle_beta   90.00
_cell.angle_gamma   90.00
#
_symmetry.space_group_name_H-M   'P 1'
#
loop_
_entity.id
_entity.type
_entity.pdbx_description
1 polymer ?
#
loop_
_entity_poly.entity_id
_entity_poly.type
_entity_poly.pdbx_seq_one_letter_code
_entity_poly.pdbx_strand_id
1 'polypeptide(L)'
;MAPEFQSKILSRSTTPDEYRIYRAALEWDLTDPIVIEGRDDFKSAKRWQERLTPYYHQVSNLITFCRRLPVTLLADDVGLGKTISAGLIVSELMSRSRVSKILIVAPKLLGPQWKEELESKFDIPAEIAIGKELITSGRDGVGAIITTYNTARLYLDALPEDRFQMLILDEAHKLRNLYGIEKTPQVAKRFRKALEDRRFRFVLMLTATPIQNRLWDLYSLVDLLSVARGHPNPFGTEGSFARRFIADQRQHARQLRAESREEFRSIVYGYMSRVRRGDAKLYFPERVVQMHRVDPTSAELELIRAIAKPIQKQTGSLKSASCRP
;
A
#
# COMPACT_ATOMS: atom_id res chain seq x y z
N MET A 1 -8.43 9.02 -19.70
CA MET A 1 -8.29 8.53 -21.09
C MET A 1 -7.79 9.68 -21.93
N ALA A 2 -6.81 9.49 -22.83
CA ALA A 2 -6.35 10.58 -23.69
C ALA A 2 -7.46 11.05 -24.62
N PRO A 3 -7.60 12.36 -24.89
CA PRO A 3 -8.68 12.91 -25.73
C PRO A 3 -8.83 12.23 -27.09
N GLU A 4 -7.72 11.81 -27.69
CA GLU A 4 -7.73 11.09 -28.97
C GLU A 4 -8.42 9.73 -28.93
N PHE A 5 -8.26 8.98 -27.83
CA PHE A 5 -8.92 7.69 -27.65
C PHE A 5 -10.41 7.85 -27.40
N GLN A 6 -10.79 8.87 -26.62
CA GLN A 6 -12.18 9.19 -26.37
C GLN A 6 -12.91 9.58 -27.66
N SER A 7 -12.28 10.38 -28.51
CA SER A 7 -12.77 10.75 -29.83
C SER A 7 -12.97 9.52 -30.74
N LYS A 8 -12.00 8.60 -30.78
CA LYS A 8 -12.08 7.36 -31.57
C LYS A 8 -13.20 6.42 -31.10
N ILE A 9 -13.41 6.33 -29.79
CA ILE A 9 -14.52 5.51 -29.23
C ILE A 9 -15.86 6.16 -29.56
N LEU A 10 -16.01 7.46 -29.36
CA LEU A 10 -17.23 8.19 -29.68
C LEU A 10 -17.57 8.10 -31.17
N SER A 11 -16.58 8.16 -32.06
CA SER A 11 -16.82 8.05 -33.51
C SER A 11 -17.24 6.65 -33.98
N ARG A 12 -17.03 5.63 -33.16
CA ARG A 12 -17.37 4.22 -33.46
C ARG A 12 -18.61 3.73 -32.72
N SER A 13 -19.07 4.47 -31.73
CA SER A 13 -20.22 4.07 -30.88
C SER A 13 -21.47 4.77 -31.40
N THR A 14 -22.49 3.99 -31.69
CA THR A 14 -23.82 4.50 -32.12
C THR A 14 -24.80 4.57 -30.95
N THR A 15 -24.54 3.80 -29.89
CA THR A 15 -25.36 3.72 -28.69
C THR A 15 -24.55 3.91 -27.41
N PRO A 16 -25.18 4.33 -26.28
CA PRO A 16 -24.50 4.42 -24.99
C PRO A 16 -23.92 3.07 -24.50
N ASP A 17 -24.56 1.96 -24.87
CA ASP A 17 -24.09 0.61 -24.47
C ASP A 17 -22.86 0.19 -25.27
N GLU A 18 -22.82 0.48 -26.57
CA GLU A 18 -21.61 0.29 -27.38
C GLU A 18 -20.43 1.12 -26.85
N TYR A 19 -20.68 2.38 -26.46
CA TYR A 19 -19.65 3.21 -25.82
C TYR A 19 -19.10 2.57 -24.56
N ARG A 20 -19.98 2.03 -23.69
CA ARG A 20 -19.59 1.34 -22.45
C ARG A 20 -18.76 0.08 -22.74
N ILE A 21 -19.15 -0.70 -23.74
CA ILE A 21 -18.46 -1.92 -24.14
C ILE A 21 -17.07 -1.59 -24.71
N TYR A 22 -16.96 -0.64 -25.62
CA TYR A 22 -15.68 -0.21 -26.18
C TYR A 22 -14.76 0.42 -25.12
N ARG A 23 -15.32 1.20 -24.21
CA ARG A 23 -14.59 1.74 -23.08
C ARG A 23 -14.07 0.63 -22.16
N ALA A 24 -14.90 -0.32 -21.81
CA ALA A 24 -14.52 -1.45 -20.97
C ALA A 24 -13.44 -2.33 -21.62
N ALA A 25 -13.58 -2.61 -22.92
CA ALA A 25 -12.57 -3.35 -23.67
C ALA A 25 -11.22 -2.64 -23.70
N LEU A 26 -11.22 -1.30 -23.89
CA LEU A 26 -10.00 -0.50 -23.88
C LEU A 26 -9.37 -0.44 -22.47
N GLU A 27 -10.18 -0.34 -21.43
CA GLU A 27 -9.71 -0.37 -20.05
C GLU A 27 -9.10 -1.73 -19.71
N TRP A 28 -9.63 -2.81 -20.25
CA TRP A 28 -9.09 -4.15 -20.11
C TRP A 28 -7.71 -4.26 -20.77
N ASP A 29 -7.59 -3.83 -22.02
CA ASP A 29 -6.31 -3.80 -22.75
C ASP A 29 -5.24 -2.99 -22.00
N LEU A 30 -5.64 -1.87 -21.37
CA LEU A 30 -4.74 -1.06 -20.56
C LEU A 30 -4.29 -1.74 -19.26
N THR A 31 -5.02 -2.72 -18.76
CA THR A 31 -4.68 -3.47 -17.54
C THR A 31 -4.10 -4.86 -17.83
N ASP A 32 -3.94 -5.24 -19.10
CA ASP A 32 -3.30 -6.49 -19.48
C ASP A 32 -1.89 -6.61 -18.88
N PRO A 33 -1.51 -7.80 -18.41
CA PRO A 33 -0.17 -8.04 -17.90
C PRO A 33 0.91 -7.63 -18.90
N ILE A 34 1.96 -7.02 -18.38
CA ILE A 34 3.15 -6.68 -19.15
C ILE A 34 4.18 -7.77 -18.91
N VAL A 35 4.55 -8.48 -19.96
CA VAL A 35 5.62 -9.47 -19.91
C VAL A 35 6.95 -8.75 -20.14
N ILE A 36 7.89 -8.95 -19.24
CA ILE A 36 9.26 -8.42 -19.28
C ILE A 36 10.17 -9.63 -19.20
N GLU A 37 10.87 -9.95 -20.26
CA GLU A 37 11.77 -11.09 -20.37
C GLU A 37 13.23 -10.67 -20.25
N GLY A 38 13.58 -9.46 -20.69
CA GLY A 38 14.94 -8.96 -20.71
C GLY A 38 15.06 -7.48 -20.39
N ARG A 39 16.31 -6.98 -20.42
CA ARG A 39 16.60 -5.55 -20.17
C ARG A 39 16.01 -4.63 -21.21
N ASP A 40 15.94 -5.07 -22.46
CA ASP A 40 15.47 -4.26 -23.58
C ASP A 40 13.95 -4.05 -23.55
N ASP A 41 13.24 -4.86 -22.76
CA ASP A 41 11.79 -4.73 -22.56
C ASP A 41 11.40 -3.57 -21.64
N PHE A 42 12.36 -3.00 -20.89
CA PHE A 42 12.10 -1.84 -20.03
C PHE A 42 12.05 -0.55 -20.86
N LYS A 43 10.84 -0.07 -21.12
CA LYS A 43 10.65 1.22 -21.80
C LYS A 43 11.07 2.42 -20.96
N SER A 44 11.09 2.26 -19.65
CA SER A 44 11.48 3.29 -18.69
C SER A 44 13.00 3.44 -18.49
N ALA A 45 13.82 2.50 -18.97
CA ALA A 45 15.26 2.47 -18.68
C ALA A 45 15.95 3.81 -18.93
N LYS A 46 15.62 4.50 -20.03
CA LYS A 46 16.17 5.81 -20.39
C LYS A 46 15.94 6.90 -19.33
N ARG A 47 14.93 6.76 -18.48
CA ARG A 47 14.60 7.76 -17.45
C ARG A 47 15.48 7.65 -16.21
N TRP A 48 15.92 6.45 -15.87
CA TRP A 48 16.57 6.20 -14.58
C TRP A 48 17.96 5.57 -14.67
N GLN A 49 18.33 4.89 -15.75
CA GLN A 49 19.58 4.12 -15.86
C GLN A 49 20.85 4.92 -15.62
N GLU A 50 20.88 6.22 -15.91
CA GLU A 50 22.02 7.11 -15.67
C GLU A 50 22.09 7.64 -14.24
N ARG A 51 20.97 7.57 -13.51
CA ARG A 51 20.78 8.16 -12.18
C ARG A 51 20.66 7.12 -11.07
N LEU A 52 20.36 5.88 -11.44
CA LEU A 52 20.04 4.82 -10.49
C LEU A 52 20.48 3.46 -11.02
N THR A 53 21.16 2.67 -10.18
CA THR A 53 21.36 1.23 -10.40
C THR A 53 20.43 0.48 -9.44
N PRO A 54 19.27 -0.04 -9.91
CA PRO A 54 18.33 -0.71 -9.04
C PRO A 54 18.87 -2.07 -8.60
N TYR A 55 18.56 -2.45 -7.38
CA TYR A 55 18.85 -3.79 -6.88
C TYR A 55 17.96 -4.84 -7.55
N TYR A 56 18.45 -6.08 -7.57
CA TYR A 56 17.71 -7.20 -8.19
C TYR A 56 16.28 -7.34 -7.69
N HIS A 57 16.04 -7.23 -6.37
CA HIS A 57 14.70 -7.34 -5.81
C HIS A 57 13.79 -6.19 -6.23
N GLN A 58 14.31 -4.98 -6.45
CA GLN A 58 13.53 -3.83 -6.93
C GLN A 58 13.06 -4.05 -8.37
N VAL A 59 13.92 -4.58 -9.22
CA VAL A 59 13.57 -4.99 -10.59
C VAL A 59 12.56 -6.14 -10.57
N SER A 60 12.75 -7.11 -9.68
CA SER A 60 11.80 -8.22 -9.49
C SER A 60 10.42 -7.75 -9.05
N ASN A 61 10.34 -6.72 -8.21
CA ASN A 61 9.09 -6.08 -7.82
C ASN A 61 8.38 -5.41 -9.00
N LEU A 62 9.13 -4.71 -9.85
CA LEU A 62 8.58 -4.14 -11.09
C LEU A 62 8.00 -5.23 -12.00
N ILE A 63 8.75 -6.28 -12.27
CA ILE A 63 8.30 -7.43 -13.09
C ILE A 63 7.05 -8.07 -12.47
N THR A 64 7.06 -8.28 -11.15
CA THR A 64 5.93 -8.87 -10.42
C THR A 64 4.68 -8.00 -10.54
N PHE A 65 4.82 -6.68 -10.38
CA PHE A 65 3.70 -5.75 -10.55
C PHE A 65 3.15 -5.80 -11.98
N CYS A 66 4.02 -5.74 -12.98
CA CYS A 66 3.65 -5.80 -14.39
C CYS A 66 2.89 -7.08 -14.75
N ARG A 67 3.27 -8.23 -14.17
CA ARG A 67 2.57 -9.51 -14.37
C ARG A 67 1.23 -9.60 -13.61
N ARG A 68 1.07 -8.84 -12.53
CA ARG A 68 -0.10 -8.90 -11.63
C ARG A 68 -1.01 -7.69 -11.74
N LEU A 69 -0.86 -6.88 -12.77
CA LEU A 69 -1.75 -5.72 -12.97
C LEU A 69 -3.21 -6.11 -12.69
N PRO A 70 -4.01 -5.21 -12.17
CA PRO A 70 -3.71 -3.79 -11.88
C PRO A 70 -3.29 -3.49 -10.44
N VAL A 71 -3.16 -4.49 -9.55
CA VAL A 71 -2.94 -4.25 -8.13
C VAL A 71 -1.84 -5.13 -7.54
N THR A 72 -1.07 -4.60 -6.57
CA THR A 72 -0.08 -5.37 -5.80
C THR A 72 0.22 -4.70 -4.47
N LEU A 73 0.51 -5.51 -3.46
CA LEU A 73 1.10 -5.12 -2.18
C LEU A 73 2.59 -5.48 -2.17
N LEU A 74 3.48 -4.49 -2.06
CA LEU A 74 4.89 -4.70 -1.79
C LEU A 74 5.14 -4.66 -0.28
N ALA A 75 5.52 -5.78 0.28
CA ALA A 75 5.72 -5.98 1.71
C ALA A 75 7.19 -6.23 2.08
N ASP A 76 8.11 -5.61 1.34
CA ASP A 76 9.55 -5.72 1.59
C ASP A 76 9.93 -5.13 2.95
N ASP A 77 10.95 -5.70 3.57
CA ASP A 77 11.46 -5.23 4.85
C ASP A 77 11.92 -3.77 4.77
N VAL A 78 12.00 -3.11 5.92
CA VAL A 78 12.48 -1.71 6.03
C VAL A 78 13.90 -1.59 5.49
N GLY A 79 14.17 -0.52 4.72
CA GLY A 79 15.50 -0.26 4.16
C GLY A 79 15.79 -0.95 2.83
N LEU A 80 14.83 -1.70 2.25
CA LEU A 80 14.99 -2.31 0.92
C LEU A 80 14.58 -1.39 -0.24
N GLY A 81 14.27 -0.12 0.04
CA GLY A 81 13.99 0.87 -0.99
C GLY A 81 12.64 0.66 -1.71
N LYS A 82 11.55 0.47 -0.93
CA LYS A 82 10.19 0.36 -1.50
C LYS A 82 9.80 1.54 -2.38
N THR A 83 10.23 2.76 -2.01
CA THR A 83 10.03 3.97 -2.82
C THR A 83 10.70 3.85 -4.19
N ILE A 84 11.91 3.27 -4.26
CA ILE A 84 12.61 3.00 -5.51
C ILE A 84 11.85 1.96 -6.34
N SER A 85 11.41 0.86 -5.74
CA SER A 85 10.58 -0.13 -6.43
C SER A 85 9.31 0.51 -7.01
N ALA A 86 8.64 1.37 -6.25
CA ALA A 86 7.46 2.10 -6.71
C ALA A 86 7.79 3.09 -7.84
N GLY A 87 8.90 3.83 -7.74
CA GLY A 87 9.38 4.74 -8.78
C GLY A 87 9.66 4.01 -10.10
N LEU A 88 10.29 2.84 -10.06
CA LEU A 88 10.49 1.98 -11.24
C LEU A 88 9.16 1.57 -11.88
N ILE A 89 8.18 1.15 -11.07
CA ILE A 89 6.84 0.76 -11.53
C ILE A 89 6.14 1.94 -12.21
N VAL A 90 6.12 3.10 -11.56
CA VAL A 90 5.51 4.32 -12.10
C VAL A 90 6.16 4.72 -13.41
N SER A 91 7.50 4.78 -13.42
CA SER A 91 8.28 5.13 -14.60
C SER A 91 7.97 4.20 -15.78
N GLU A 92 7.84 2.91 -15.55
CA GLU A 92 7.49 1.93 -16.59
C GLU A 92 6.08 2.12 -17.12
N LEU A 93 5.09 2.29 -16.24
CA LEU A 93 3.70 2.54 -16.66
C LEU A 93 3.56 3.87 -17.41
N MET A 94 4.27 4.93 -16.99
CA MET A 94 4.30 6.21 -17.71
C MET A 94 4.97 6.09 -19.08
N SER A 95 6.10 5.38 -19.18
CA SER A 95 6.80 5.16 -20.45
C SER A 95 6.00 4.31 -21.44
N ARG A 96 5.05 3.53 -20.94
CA ARG A 96 4.08 2.77 -21.75
C ARG A 96 2.77 3.53 -22.01
N SER A 97 2.67 4.79 -21.58
CA SER A 97 1.46 5.62 -21.69
C SER A 97 0.22 5.01 -21.00
N ARG A 98 0.43 4.10 -20.04
CA ARG A 98 -0.67 3.51 -19.25
C ARG A 98 -1.12 4.41 -18.11
N VAL A 99 -0.21 5.27 -17.64
CA VAL A 99 -0.43 6.24 -16.55
C VAL A 99 0.18 7.58 -16.95
N SER A 100 -0.52 8.66 -16.67
CA SER A 100 -0.04 10.02 -16.84
C SER A 100 0.04 10.79 -15.53
N LYS A 101 -0.92 10.56 -14.62
CA LYS A 101 -0.97 11.19 -13.30
C LYS A 101 -1.21 10.16 -12.20
N ILE A 102 -0.44 10.27 -11.12
CA ILE A 102 -0.55 9.39 -9.94
C ILE A 102 -0.84 10.18 -8.67
N LEU A 103 -1.56 9.54 -7.76
CA LEU A 103 -1.76 10.01 -6.40
C LEU A 103 -0.95 9.14 -5.43
N ILE A 104 -0.07 9.76 -4.68
CA ILE A 104 0.71 9.10 -3.62
C ILE A 104 0.18 9.56 -2.28
N VAL A 105 -0.27 8.62 -1.47
CA VAL A 105 -0.73 8.89 -0.11
C VAL A 105 0.29 8.31 0.86
N ALA A 106 1.00 9.18 1.56
CA ALA A 106 2.11 8.84 2.43
C ALA A 106 2.01 9.51 3.81
N PRO A 107 2.76 9.04 4.82
CA PRO A 107 2.99 9.80 6.04
C PRO A 107 3.57 11.18 5.73
N LYS A 108 3.14 12.21 6.47
CA LYS A 108 3.54 13.61 6.22
C LYS A 108 5.05 13.79 6.10
N LEU A 109 5.81 13.12 6.95
CA LEU A 109 7.27 13.21 6.99
C LEU A 109 7.97 12.61 5.77
N LEU A 110 7.31 11.69 5.06
CA LEU A 110 7.87 11.04 3.87
C LEU A 110 7.56 11.80 2.57
N GLY A 111 6.69 12.81 2.62
CA GLY A 111 6.33 13.60 1.44
C GLY A 111 7.53 14.22 0.71
N PRO A 112 8.42 14.95 1.41
CA PRO A 112 9.62 15.52 0.80
C PRO A 112 10.55 14.47 0.18
N GLN A 113 10.76 13.33 0.85
CA GLN A 113 11.56 12.22 0.32
C GLN A 113 10.96 11.65 -0.96
N TRP A 114 9.64 11.42 -0.99
CA TRP A 114 8.94 10.97 -2.18
C TRP A 114 9.14 11.92 -3.36
N LYS A 115 9.00 13.23 -3.11
CA LYS A 115 9.20 14.24 -4.14
C LYS A 115 10.62 14.20 -4.68
N GLU A 116 11.61 14.26 -3.80
CA GLU A 116 13.03 14.24 -4.17
C GLU A 116 13.39 12.99 -4.98
N GLU A 117 12.96 11.81 -4.55
CA GLU A 117 13.27 10.55 -5.23
C GLU A 117 12.63 10.47 -6.62
N LEU A 118 11.38 10.92 -6.78
CA LEU A 118 10.71 10.93 -8.07
C LEU A 118 11.36 11.88 -9.06
N GLU A 119 11.69 13.10 -8.63
CA GLU A 119 12.30 14.11 -9.49
C GLU A 119 13.76 13.77 -9.82
N SER A 120 14.57 13.43 -8.81
CA SER A 120 16.01 13.22 -9.01
C SER A 120 16.35 11.91 -9.71
N LYS A 121 15.63 10.81 -9.40
CA LYS A 121 15.96 9.47 -9.89
C LYS A 121 15.16 9.02 -11.10
N PHE A 122 13.93 9.52 -11.26
CA PHE A 122 12.99 9.03 -12.27
C PHE A 122 12.53 10.08 -13.27
N ASP A 123 12.93 11.33 -13.09
CA ASP A 123 12.50 12.44 -13.94
C ASP A 123 10.97 12.58 -13.99
N ILE A 124 10.33 12.44 -12.84
CA ILE A 124 8.88 12.56 -12.67
C ILE A 124 8.59 13.79 -11.82
N PRO A 125 8.10 14.89 -12.39
CA PRO A 125 7.73 16.09 -11.64
C PRO A 125 6.65 15.77 -10.60
N ALA A 126 6.90 16.18 -9.35
CA ALA A 126 6.04 15.88 -8.23
C ALA A 126 5.67 17.10 -7.39
N GLU A 127 4.43 17.17 -6.94
CA GLU A 127 3.90 18.24 -6.11
C GLU A 127 3.36 17.67 -4.78
N ILE A 128 3.65 18.34 -3.66
CA ILE A 128 3.06 18.01 -2.36
C ILE A 128 1.83 18.89 -2.17
N ALA A 129 0.67 18.26 -1.98
CA ALA A 129 -0.61 18.93 -1.82
C ALA A 129 -1.30 18.54 -0.49
N ILE A 130 -1.46 19.49 0.40
CA ILE A 130 -2.05 19.30 1.73
C ILE A 130 -3.35 20.09 1.86
N GLY A 131 -4.34 19.48 2.48
CA GLY A 131 -5.65 20.11 2.67
C GLY A 131 -6.35 20.39 1.34
N LYS A 132 -6.91 21.58 1.17
CA LYS A 132 -7.66 21.99 -0.03
C LYS A 132 -6.79 22.08 -1.29
N GLU A 133 -5.48 22.25 -1.15
CA GLU A 133 -4.54 22.27 -2.28
C GLU A 133 -4.64 21.00 -3.14
N LEU A 134 -5.02 19.87 -2.53
CA LEU A 134 -5.22 18.63 -3.26
C LEU A 134 -6.25 18.78 -4.40
N ILE A 135 -7.25 19.63 -4.25
CA ILE A 135 -8.30 19.84 -5.27
C ILE A 135 -7.74 20.61 -6.47
N THR A 136 -6.85 21.58 -6.22
CA THR A 136 -6.32 22.48 -7.26
C THR A 136 -4.92 22.12 -7.75
N SER A 137 -4.24 21.16 -7.11
CA SER A 137 -2.89 20.69 -7.45
C SER A 137 -2.83 20.00 -8.83
N GLY A 138 -1.63 19.71 -9.32
CA GLY A 138 -1.43 18.93 -10.54
C GLY A 138 -1.66 19.74 -11.82
N ARG A 139 -1.01 20.88 -11.91
CA ARG A 139 -0.91 21.69 -13.15
C ARG A 139 -0.29 20.88 -14.29
N ASP A 140 -0.35 21.38 -15.48
CA ASP A 140 0.25 20.72 -16.65
C ASP A 140 1.74 20.46 -16.41
N GLY A 141 2.16 19.23 -16.76
CA GLY A 141 3.53 18.78 -16.55
C GLY A 141 3.80 18.05 -15.22
N VAL A 142 2.90 18.13 -14.23
CA VAL A 142 3.06 17.38 -12.97
C VAL A 142 2.53 15.97 -13.12
N GLY A 143 3.41 14.99 -12.94
CA GLY A 143 3.08 13.55 -13.04
C GLY A 143 2.63 12.92 -11.72
N ALA A 144 3.07 13.45 -10.58
CA ALA A 144 2.76 12.89 -9.28
C ALA A 144 2.24 13.94 -8.29
N ILE A 145 1.16 13.64 -7.59
CA ILE A 145 0.68 14.41 -6.44
C ILE A 145 0.89 13.58 -5.18
N ILE A 146 1.57 14.15 -4.20
CA ILE A 146 1.88 13.52 -2.92
C ILE A 146 1.01 14.19 -1.86
N THR A 147 0.29 13.38 -1.10
CA THR A 147 -0.60 13.88 -0.04
C THR A 147 -0.56 13.00 1.20
N THR A 148 -1.26 13.40 2.25
CA THR A 148 -1.36 12.63 3.49
C THR A 148 -2.67 11.83 3.57
N TYR A 149 -2.69 10.77 4.38
CA TYR A 149 -3.91 10.01 4.67
C TYR A 149 -5.05 10.88 5.21
N ASN A 150 -4.72 11.88 6.02
CA ASN A 150 -5.75 12.79 6.56
C ASN A 150 -6.32 13.70 5.48
N THR A 151 -5.48 14.27 4.62
CA THR A 151 -5.93 15.09 3.47
C THR A 151 -6.74 14.24 2.51
N ALA A 152 -6.27 13.07 2.10
CA ALA A 152 -7.00 12.17 1.23
C ALA A 152 -8.37 11.80 1.82
N ARG A 153 -8.43 11.47 3.12
CA ARG A 153 -9.71 11.20 3.81
C ARG A 153 -10.73 12.32 3.66
N LEU A 154 -10.29 13.57 3.65
CA LEU A 154 -11.19 14.72 3.60
C LEU A 154 -11.61 15.11 2.18
N TYR A 155 -10.71 14.95 1.22
CA TYR A 155 -10.87 15.54 -0.10
C TYR A 155 -10.92 14.53 -1.26
N LEU A 156 -10.74 13.24 -1.00
CA LEU A 156 -10.72 12.22 -2.06
C LEU A 156 -12.00 12.23 -2.88
N ASP A 157 -13.17 12.34 -2.22
CA ASP A 157 -14.47 12.35 -2.88
C ASP A 157 -14.73 13.59 -3.74
N ALA A 158 -14.01 14.70 -3.46
CA ALA A 158 -14.10 15.94 -4.21
C ALA A 158 -13.21 15.97 -5.47
N LEU A 159 -12.34 14.97 -5.66
CA LEU A 159 -11.49 14.90 -6.84
C LEU A 159 -12.27 14.39 -8.05
N PRO A 160 -12.02 14.90 -9.26
CA PRO A 160 -12.55 14.32 -10.49
C PRO A 160 -12.19 12.82 -10.61
N GLU A 161 -13.11 12.01 -11.13
CA GLU A 161 -12.94 10.55 -11.18
C GLU A 161 -11.74 10.10 -12.00
N ASP A 162 -11.49 10.71 -13.13
CA ASP A 162 -10.41 10.31 -14.05
C ASP A 162 -9.09 11.08 -13.84
N ARG A 163 -8.98 11.82 -12.73
CA ARG A 163 -7.81 12.68 -12.50
C ARG A 163 -6.51 11.91 -12.30
N PHE A 164 -6.58 10.78 -11.61
CA PHE A 164 -5.43 9.94 -11.31
C PHE A 164 -5.68 8.52 -11.78
N GLN A 165 -4.79 7.98 -12.61
CA GLN A 165 -4.91 6.61 -13.09
C GLN A 165 -4.34 5.61 -12.08
N MET A 166 -3.42 6.04 -11.23
CA MET A 166 -2.77 5.17 -10.24
C MET A 166 -2.81 5.78 -8.85
N LEU A 167 -3.08 4.92 -7.86
CA LEU A 167 -2.98 5.22 -6.44
C LEU A 167 -1.81 4.44 -5.83
N ILE A 168 -0.93 5.13 -5.12
CA ILE A 168 0.10 4.53 -4.29
C ILE A 168 -0.22 4.83 -2.83
N LEU A 169 -0.29 3.79 -2.01
CA LEU A 169 -0.54 3.88 -0.57
C LEU A 169 0.72 3.46 0.18
N ASP A 170 1.50 4.44 0.64
CA ASP A 170 2.69 4.17 1.44
C ASP A 170 2.32 4.00 2.92
N GLU A 171 2.97 3.06 3.59
CA GLU A 171 2.58 2.59 4.92
C GLU A 171 1.10 2.15 4.98
N ALA A 172 0.71 1.32 4.00
CA ALA A 172 -0.67 0.85 3.80
C ALA A 172 -1.26 0.12 5.01
N HIS A 173 -0.42 -0.32 5.96
CA HIS A 173 -0.87 -0.88 7.23
C HIS A 173 -1.79 0.08 8.02
N LYS A 174 -1.80 1.36 7.71
CA LYS A 174 -2.76 2.34 8.29
C LYS A 174 -4.21 2.04 7.93
N LEU A 175 -4.46 1.26 6.87
CA LEU A 175 -5.80 0.85 6.43
C LEU A 175 -6.22 -0.54 6.91
N ARG A 176 -5.41 -1.22 7.75
CA ARG A 176 -5.62 -2.60 8.20
C ARG A 176 -6.87 -2.85 9.04
N ASN A 177 -7.42 -1.81 9.67
CA ASN A 177 -8.53 -1.94 10.62
C ASN A 177 -9.91 -1.80 9.94
N LEU A 178 -10.11 -2.44 8.79
CA LEU A 178 -11.43 -2.50 8.14
C LEU A 178 -12.34 -3.52 8.82
N TYR A 179 -11.78 -4.62 9.34
CA TYR A 179 -12.49 -5.79 9.83
C TYR A 179 -11.96 -6.25 11.18
N GLY A 180 -12.77 -7.05 11.88
CA GLY A 180 -12.40 -7.65 13.16
C GLY A 180 -12.31 -6.67 14.33
N ILE A 181 -12.92 -5.50 14.23
CA ILE A 181 -13.03 -4.47 15.28
C ILE A 181 -14.43 -3.87 15.30
N GLU A 182 -14.85 -3.33 16.43
CA GLU A 182 -16.19 -2.73 16.59
C GLU A 182 -16.36 -1.45 15.80
N LYS A 183 -15.32 -0.63 15.70
CA LYS A 183 -15.38 0.68 15.03
C LYS A 183 -14.31 0.82 13.96
N THR A 184 -14.72 0.68 12.70
CA THR A 184 -13.84 0.84 11.54
C THR A 184 -13.44 2.32 11.33
N PRO A 185 -12.15 2.63 11.14
CA PRO A 185 -11.68 3.98 10.87
C PRO A 185 -12.28 4.56 9.59
N GLN A 186 -12.68 5.83 9.64
CA GLN A 186 -13.27 6.52 8.49
C GLN A 186 -12.33 6.56 7.27
N VAL A 187 -11.02 6.67 7.50
CA VAL A 187 -10.03 6.68 6.43
C VAL A 187 -10.08 5.37 5.62
N ALA A 188 -10.12 4.24 6.29
CA ALA A 188 -10.16 2.93 5.63
C ALA A 188 -11.47 2.73 4.83
N LYS A 189 -12.62 3.14 5.39
CA LYS A 189 -13.92 3.10 4.70
C LYS A 189 -13.93 3.94 3.41
N ARG A 190 -13.37 5.15 3.45
CA ARG A 190 -13.33 6.04 2.29
C ARG A 190 -12.43 5.50 1.18
N PHE A 191 -11.25 4.99 1.54
CA PHE A 191 -10.41 4.35 0.54
C PHE A 191 -11.06 3.12 -0.06
N ARG A 192 -11.69 2.26 0.77
CA ARG A 192 -12.42 1.10 0.27
C ARG A 192 -13.49 1.51 -0.74
N LYS A 193 -14.31 2.52 -0.41
CA LYS A 193 -15.33 3.04 -1.33
C LYS A 193 -14.72 3.57 -2.64
N ALA A 194 -13.67 4.39 -2.58
CA ALA A 194 -13.02 4.93 -3.77
C ALA A 194 -12.43 3.83 -4.68
N LEU A 195 -11.97 2.71 -4.10
CA LEU A 195 -11.51 1.55 -4.85
C LEU A 195 -12.67 0.75 -5.44
N GLU A 196 -13.79 0.62 -4.72
CA GLU A 196 -15.02 -0.01 -5.17
C GLU A 196 -15.64 0.76 -6.36
N ASP A 197 -15.62 2.09 -6.29
CA ASP A 197 -16.05 3.01 -7.36
C ASP A 197 -15.04 3.06 -8.53
N ARG A 198 -13.97 2.26 -8.48
CA ARG A 198 -12.92 2.15 -9.52
C ARG A 198 -12.31 3.49 -9.94
N ARG A 199 -12.11 4.40 -8.99
CA ARG A 199 -11.53 5.73 -9.24
C ARG A 199 -10.07 5.69 -9.65
N PHE A 200 -9.40 4.57 -9.46
CA PHE A 200 -8.01 4.32 -9.82
C PHE A 200 -7.91 3.02 -10.62
N ARG A 201 -7.26 3.09 -11.77
CA ARG A 201 -7.03 1.91 -12.61
C ARG A 201 -5.96 0.99 -11.99
N PHE A 202 -4.91 1.58 -11.42
CA PHE A 202 -3.81 0.85 -10.80
C PHE A 202 -3.69 1.18 -9.33
N VAL A 203 -3.41 0.18 -8.50
CA VAL A 203 -3.22 0.36 -7.06
C VAL A 203 -1.96 -0.37 -6.59
N LEU A 204 -1.05 0.39 -5.99
CA LEU A 204 0.16 -0.12 -5.37
C LEU A 204 0.14 0.20 -3.88
N MET A 205 0.20 -0.82 -3.05
CA MET A 205 0.32 -0.68 -1.61
C MET A 205 1.74 -1.01 -1.17
N LEU A 206 2.30 -0.21 -0.27
CA LEU A 206 3.63 -0.40 0.29
C LEU A 206 3.52 -0.51 1.81
N THR A 207 4.12 -1.53 2.40
CA THR A 207 4.29 -1.65 3.86
C THR A 207 5.37 -2.64 4.21
N ALA A 208 6.12 -2.41 5.27
CA ALA A 208 7.05 -3.42 5.81
C ALA A 208 6.34 -4.41 6.75
N THR A 209 5.16 -4.03 7.25
CA THR A 209 4.43 -4.78 8.29
C THR A 209 2.99 -5.06 7.87
N PRO A 210 2.76 -5.99 6.91
CA PRO A 210 1.42 -6.31 6.43
C PRO A 210 0.54 -6.94 7.53
N ILE A 211 1.16 -7.59 8.50
CA ILE A 211 0.53 -8.11 9.72
C ILE A 211 1.29 -7.51 10.91
N GLN A 212 0.63 -6.73 11.74
CA GLN A 212 1.21 -6.23 12.99
C GLN A 212 0.72 -7.00 14.20
N ASN A 213 -0.59 -7.19 14.30
CA ASN A 213 -1.21 -7.74 15.49
C ASN A 213 -2.11 -8.94 15.19
N ARG A 214 -2.81 -8.95 14.06
CA ARG A 214 -3.87 -9.92 13.78
C ARG A 214 -3.91 -10.28 12.29
N LEU A 215 -4.40 -11.47 11.97
CA LEU A 215 -4.61 -11.91 10.59
C LEU A 215 -5.63 -11.02 9.85
N TRP A 216 -6.52 -10.34 10.59
CA TRP A 216 -7.43 -9.33 10.05
C TRP A 216 -6.73 -8.15 9.40
N ASP A 217 -5.49 -7.87 9.80
CA ASP A 217 -4.68 -6.81 9.18
C ASP A 217 -4.46 -7.12 7.71
N LEU A 218 -4.03 -8.36 7.41
CA LEU A 218 -3.79 -8.80 6.03
C LEU A 218 -5.10 -9.03 5.26
N TYR A 219 -6.12 -9.58 5.92
CA TYR A 219 -7.46 -9.70 5.33
C TYR A 219 -7.96 -8.36 4.79
N SER A 220 -7.81 -7.29 5.59
CA SER A 220 -8.21 -5.92 5.21
C SER A 220 -7.44 -5.39 4.00
N LEU A 221 -6.13 -5.62 3.94
CA LEU A 221 -5.30 -5.16 2.80
C LEU A 221 -5.63 -5.95 1.52
N VAL A 222 -5.85 -7.26 1.63
CA VAL A 222 -6.27 -8.09 0.49
C VAL A 222 -7.65 -7.70 0.02
N ASP A 223 -8.58 -7.38 0.93
CA ASP A 223 -9.92 -6.88 0.57
C ASP A 223 -9.84 -5.62 -0.28
N LEU A 224 -9.07 -4.63 0.14
CA LEU A 224 -8.87 -3.39 -0.61
C LEU A 224 -8.34 -3.64 -2.03
N LEU A 225 -7.37 -4.55 -2.17
CA LEU A 225 -6.81 -4.92 -3.47
C LEU A 225 -7.79 -5.71 -4.33
N SER A 226 -8.58 -6.59 -3.72
CA SER A 226 -9.60 -7.37 -4.42
C SER A 226 -10.70 -6.47 -4.96
N VAL A 227 -11.17 -5.54 -4.13
CA VAL A 227 -12.18 -4.54 -4.52
C VAL A 227 -11.66 -3.66 -5.65
N ALA A 228 -10.38 -3.24 -5.61
CA ALA A 228 -9.75 -2.48 -6.69
C ALA A 228 -9.67 -3.27 -8.01
N ARG A 229 -9.57 -4.60 -7.95
CA ARG A 229 -9.68 -5.51 -9.11
C ARG A 229 -11.12 -5.71 -9.59
N GLY A 230 -12.11 -5.36 -8.77
CA GLY A 230 -13.51 -5.68 -9.01
C GLY A 230 -13.88 -7.13 -8.73
N HIS A 231 -13.16 -7.78 -7.83
CA HIS A 231 -13.40 -9.16 -7.38
C HIS A 231 -13.78 -9.21 -5.90
N PRO A 232 -14.56 -10.21 -5.47
CA PRO A 232 -14.77 -10.46 -4.06
C PRO A 232 -13.45 -10.84 -3.36
N ASN A 233 -13.38 -10.63 -2.05
CA ASN A 233 -12.21 -11.01 -1.27
C ASN A 233 -11.96 -12.53 -1.40
N PRO A 234 -10.77 -12.99 -1.83
CA PRO A 234 -10.47 -14.42 -2.02
C PRO A 234 -10.44 -15.21 -0.70
N PHE A 235 -10.30 -14.55 0.43
CA PHE A 235 -10.47 -15.16 1.74
C PHE A 235 -11.95 -15.46 2.07
N GLY A 236 -12.89 -14.98 1.26
CA GLY A 236 -14.32 -15.06 1.49
C GLY A 236 -14.83 -14.00 2.45
N THR A 237 -16.04 -14.20 2.99
CA THR A 237 -16.63 -13.30 3.99
C THR A 237 -15.88 -13.37 5.32
N GLU A 238 -16.08 -12.37 6.21
CA GLU A 238 -15.50 -12.37 7.56
C GLU A 238 -15.77 -13.68 8.32
N GLY A 239 -17.01 -14.19 8.24
CA GLY A 239 -17.39 -15.43 8.88
C GLY A 239 -16.66 -16.65 8.30
N SER A 240 -16.46 -16.68 6.97
CA SER A 240 -15.70 -17.73 6.29
C SER A 240 -14.22 -17.66 6.66
N PHE A 241 -13.63 -16.47 6.63
CA PHE A 241 -12.24 -16.24 7.02
C PHE A 241 -11.96 -16.70 8.45
N ALA A 242 -12.81 -16.31 9.39
CA ALA A 242 -12.65 -16.71 10.78
C ALA A 242 -12.69 -18.24 10.96
N ARG A 243 -13.63 -18.93 10.31
CA ARG A 243 -13.76 -20.39 10.42
C ARG A 243 -12.61 -21.14 9.73
N ARG A 244 -12.15 -20.67 8.57
CA ARG A 244 -11.15 -21.35 7.74
C ARG A 244 -9.73 -21.11 8.24
N PHE A 245 -9.41 -19.90 8.66
CA PHE A 245 -8.03 -19.48 8.85
C PHE A 245 -7.65 -19.17 10.30
N ILE A 246 -8.59 -18.78 11.17
CA ILE A 246 -8.27 -18.38 12.53
C ILE A 246 -8.36 -19.57 13.47
N ALA A 247 -7.24 -19.91 14.15
CA ALA A 247 -7.17 -21.01 15.11
C ALA A 247 -7.55 -20.61 16.53
N ASP A 248 -7.30 -19.35 16.90
CA ASP A 248 -7.62 -18.77 18.21
C ASP A 248 -8.96 -18.03 18.18
N GLN A 249 -9.25 -17.30 19.24
CA GLN A 249 -10.49 -16.53 19.31
C GLN A 249 -10.56 -15.50 18.17
N ARG A 250 -11.73 -15.39 17.52
CA ARG A 250 -11.98 -14.49 16.38
C ARG A 250 -11.47 -13.06 16.60
N GLN A 251 -11.59 -12.54 17.82
CA GLN A 251 -11.15 -11.19 18.16
C GLN A 251 -9.62 -11.07 18.22
N HIS A 252 -8.91 -12.09 18.68
CA HIS A 252 -7.46 -12.11 18.76
C HIS A 252 -6.84 -12.38 17.39
N ALA A 253 -7.30 -13.42 16.69
CA ALA A 253 -6.91 -13.80 15.34
C ALA A 253 -5.39 -13.73 15.08
N ARG A 254 -4.59 -14.23 16.01
CA ARG A 254 -3.12 -14.21 15.93
C ARG A 254 -2.55 -15.48 15.37
N GLN A 255 -3.30 -16.59 15.47
CA GLN A 255 -2.85 -17.90 15.08
C GLN A 255 -3.59 -18.38 13.85
N LEU A 256 -2.81 -18.78 12.84
CA LEU A 256 -3.30 -19.40 11.62
C LEU A 256 -3.52 -20.90 11.86
N ARG A 257 -4.65 -21.45 11.38
CA ARG A 257 -4.90 -22.88 11.37
C ARG A 257 -3.84 -23.60 10.55
N ALA A 258 -3.29 -24.68 11.10
CA ALA A 258 -2.23 -25.43 10.46
C ALA A 258 -2.67 -26.01 9.10
N GLU A 259 -3.89 -26.56 9.06
CA GLU A 259 -4.51 -27.14 7.86
C GLU A 259 -4.76 -26.16 6.73
N SER A 260 -4.92 -24.86 7.06
CA SER A 260 -5.20 -23.80 6.06
C SER A 260 -3.96 -23.02 5.63
N ARG A 261 -2.77 -23.41 6.08
CA ARG A 261 -1.53 -22.65 5.85
C ARG A 261 -1.19 -22.50 4.37
N GLU A 262 -1.29 -23.57 3.60
CA GLU A 262 -0.94 -23.54 2.19
C GLU A 262 -1.96 -22.73 1.37
N GLU A 263 -3.24 -22.88 1.65
CA GLU A 263 -4.29 -22.08 1.03
C GLU A 263 -4.13 -20.59 1.33
N PHE A 264 -3.91 -20.26 2.61
CA PHE A 264 -3.65 -18.88 3.04
C PHE A 264 -2.46 -18.28 2.29
N ARG A 265 -1.37 -19.04 2.20
CA ARG A 265 -0.14 -18.63 1.52
C ARG A 265 -0.37 -18.40 0.03
N SER A 266 -1.09 -19.29 -0.64
CA SER A 266 -1.43 -19.17 -2.07
C SER A 266 -2.21 -17.89 -2.34
N ILE A 267 -3.26 -17.61 -1.54
CA ILE A 267 -4.05 -16.38 -1.66
C ILE A 267 -3.15 -15.14 -1.47
N VAL A 268 -2.35 -15.13 -0.42
CA VAL A 268 -1.46 -14.00 -0.10
C VAL A 268 -0.49 -13.74 -1.25
N TYR A 269 0.15 -14.77 -1.78
CA TYR A 269 1.09 -14.62 -2.91
C TYR A 269 0.43 -14.14 -4.20
N GLY A 270 -0.88 -14.31 -4.36
CA GLY A 270 -1.62 -13.72 -5.47
C GLY A 270 -1.68 -12.19 -5.46
N TYR A 271 -1.52 -11.58 -4.28
CA TYR A 271 -1.64 -10.13 -4.08
C TYR A 271 -0.37 -9.46 -3.54
N MET A 272 0.51 -10.19 -2.88
CA MET A 272 1.66 -9.65 -2.16
C MET A 272 2.99 -10.16 -2.72
N SER A 273 3.96 -9.24 -2.86
CA SER A 273 5.38 -9.55 -3.02
C SER A 273 6.11 -9.16 -1.73
N ARG A 274 7.02 -10.00 -1.26
CA ARG A 274 7.81 -9.73 -0.07
C ARG A 274 9.23 -10.23 -0.23
N VAL A 275 10.18 -9.34 0.01
CA VAL A 275 11.61 -9.64 0.13
C VAL A 275 12.06 -9.33 1.55
N ARG A 276 12.78 -10.26 2.17
CA ARG A 276 13.40 -10.06 3.50
C ARG A 276 14.82 -9.55 3.32
N ARG A 277 15.34 -8.87 4.33
CA ARG A 277 16.73 -8.38 4.31
C ARG A 277 17.74 -9.49 4.03
N GLY A 278 17.56 -10.68 4.63
CA GLY A 278 18.43 -11.83 4.40
C GLY A 278 18.40 -12.36 2.96
N ASP A 279 17.26 -12.22 2.27
CA ASP A 279 17.07 -12.70 0.90
C ASP A 279 17.56 -11.69 -0.15
N ALA A 280 17.68 -10.41 0.23
CA ALA A 280 18.05 -9.33 -0.67
C ALA A 280 19.54 -9.36 -1.09
N LYS A 281 20.39 -10.20 -0.45
CA LYS A 281 21.84 -10.30 -0.70
C LYS A 281 22.56 -8.95 -0.66
N LEU A 282 22.07 -8.03 0.18
CA LEU A 282 22.66 -6.72 0.40
C LEU A 282 23.51 -6.75 1.67
N TYR A 283 24.64 -6.04 1.63
CA TYR A 283 25.43 -5.82 2.83
C TYR A 283 24.72 -4.79 3.72
N PHE A 284 24.34 -5.19 4.91
CA PHE A 284 23.88 -4.30 5.96
C PHE A 284 24.94 -4.21 7.05
N PRO A 285 25.27 -3.01 7.56
CA PRO A 285 26.17 -2.88 8.69
C PRO A 285 25.62 -3.65 9.90
N GLU A 286 26.52 -4.27 10.64
CA GLU A 286 26.15 -4.99 11.86
C GLU A 286 25.60 -4.02 12.90
N ARG A 287 24.47 -4.38 13.50
CA ARG A 287 23.88 -3.58 14.57
C ARG A 287 24.59 -3.87 15.88
N VAL A 288 25.41 -2.95 16.33
CA VAL A 288 25.99 -2.99 17.67
C VAL A 288 25.04 -2.27 18.65
N VAL A 289 24.52 -3.03 19.61
CA VAL A 289 23.70 -2.46 20.68
C VAL A 289 24.59 -2.16 21.87
N GLN A 290 24.80 -0.88 22.16
CA GLN A 290 25.48 -0.45 23.37
C GLN A 290 24.43 -0.02 24.40
N MET A 291 24.48 -0.61 25.57
CA MET A 291 23.59 -0.29 26.68
C MET A 291 24.31 0.67 27.63
N HIS A 292 23.92 1.95 27.59
CA HIS A 292 24.40 2.93 28.55
C HIS A 292 23.43 2.94 29.73
N ARG A 293 23.95 2.55 30.91
CA ARG A 293 23.23 2.71 32.18
C ARG A 293 23.53 4.09 32.73
N VAL A 294 22.47 4.84 32.97
CA VAL A 294 22.55 6.15 33.62
C VAL A 294 21.80 6.04 34.94
N ASP A 295 22.42 6.44 36.02
CA ASP A 295 21.77 6.49 37.33
C ASP A 295 20.78 7.67 37.35
N PRO A 296 19.51 7.43 37.68
CA PRO A 296 18.52 8.50 37.71
C PRO A 296 18.79 9.48 38.85
N THR A 297 18.50 10.74 38.62
CA THR A 297 18.54 11.78 39.65
C THR A 297 17.50 11.51 40.74
N SER A 298 17.64 12.12 41.88
CA SER A 298 16.68 11.99 42.99
C SER A 298 15.24 12.38 42.58
N ALA A 299 15.08 13.40 41.76
CA ALA A 299 13.79 13.86 41.26
C ALA A 299 13.16 12.83 40.29
N GLU A 300 13.98 12.24 39.40
CA GLU A 300 13.51 11.16 38.50
C GLU A 300 13.13 9.90 39.26
N LEU A 301 13.88 9.55 40.32
CA LEU A 301 13.54 8.43 41.20
C LEU A 301 12.20 8.63 41.93
N GLU A 302 11.93 9.84 42.38
CA GLU A 302 10.64 10.20 43.01
C GLU A 302 9.49 10.06 41.97
N LEU A 303 9.69 10.59 40.76
CA LEU A 303 8.72 10.46 39.67
C LEU A 303 8.45 8.99 39.28
N ILE A 304 9.51 8.20 39.11
CA ILE A 304 9.41 6.76 38.79
C ILE A 304 8.64 6.04 39.91
N ARG A 305 8.93 6.33 41.18
CA ARG A 305 8.20 5.75 42.32
C ARG A 305 6.73 6.15 42.37
N ALA A 306 6.42 7.41 42.03
CA ALA A 306 5.06 7.91 41.99
C ALA A 306 4.23 7.23 40.87
N ILE A 307 4.83 6.98 39.71
CA ILE A 307 4.21 6.26 38.58
C ILE A 307 4.10 4.74 38.85
N ALA A 308 5.09 4.13 39.48
CA ALA A 308 5.09 2.70 39.75
C ALA A 308 4.05 2.29 40.80
N LYS A 309 3.76 3.12 41.79
CA LYS A 309 2.77 2.82 42.85
C LYS A 309 1.36 2.49 42.35
N PRO A 310 0.73 3.26 41.42
CA PRO A 310 -0.59 2.89 40.90
C PRO A 310 -0.57 1.64 40.02
N ILE A 311 0.52 1.38 39.29
CA ILE A 311 0.67 0.19 38.44
C ILE A 311 0.78 -1.07 39.30
N GLN A 312 1.54 -1.04 40.41
CA GLN A 312 1.65 -2.14 41.34
C GLN A 312 0.31 -2.44 42.06
N LYS A 313 -0.50 -1.42 42.35
CA LYS A 313 -1.85 -1.63 42.89
C LYS A 313 -2.79 -2.33 41.92
N GLN A 314 -2.71 -2.00 40.62
CA GLN A 314 -3.52 -2.64 39.58
C GLN A 314 -3.08 -4.09 39.31
N THR A 315 -1.79 -4.37 39.26
CA THR A 315 -1.26 -5.74 39.05
C THR A 315 -1.40 -6.61 40.31
N GLY A 316 -1.39 -6.05 41.50
CA GLY A 316 -1.66 -6.74 42.75
C GLY A 316 -3.12 -7.22 42.87
N SER A 317 -4.07 -6.44 42.37
CA SER A 317 -5.49 -6.84 42.33
C SER A 317 -5.78 -7.98 41.34
N LEU A 318 -5.02 -8.08 40.25
CA LEU A 318 -5.11 -9.15 39.26
C LEU A 318 -4.55 -10.50 39.78
N LYS A 319 -3.55 -10.49 40.67
CA LYS A 319 -3.01 -11.68 41.28
C LYS A 319 -3.91 -12.25 42.41
N SER A 320 -4.70 -11.39 43.05
CA SER A 320 -5.65 -11.85 44.08
C SER A 320 -6.93 -12.49 43.52
N ALA A 321 -7.22 -12.27 42.24
CA ALA A 321 -8.37 -12.85 41.54
C ALA A 321 -8.10 -14.26 40.95
N SER A 322 -6.85 -14.68 40.85
CA SER A 322 -6.46 -15.99 40.27
C SER A 322 -6.13 -17.09 41.31
N CYS A 323 -6.25 -16.82 42.62
CA CYS A 323 -6.06 -17.79 43.67
C CYS A 323 -7.33 -17.93 44.52
N ARG A 324 -8.33 -18.65 44.03
CA ARG A 324 -9.31 -19.35 44.83
C ARG A 324 -9.48 -20.75 44.22
N PRO A 325 -9.48 -21.79 45.11
CA PRO A 325 -9.45 -23.18 44.71
C PRO A 325 -10.73 -23.64 44.03
#